data_2c57f529b5386b31fdf543a7a350076d
#
_entry.id   2c57f529b5386b31fdf543a7a350076d
#
_cell.length_a   1.000
_cell.length_b   1.000
_cell.length_c   1.000
_cell.angle_alpha   90.00
_cell.angle_beta   90.00
_cell.angle_gamma   90.00
#
_symmetry.space_group_name_H-M   'P 1'
#
loop_
_entity.id
_entity.type
_entity.pdbx_description
1 polymer ?
#
loop_
_entity_poly.entity_id
_entity_poly.type
_entity_poly.pdbx_seq_one_letter_code
_entity_poly.pdbx_strand_id
1 'polypeptide(L)'
;VTGDNGNIDLIWINGENFWTLKQANLLYGPFAAGLPNSEFVAWDNPAVNLDFGRPVEGMESPWSSAQFHFMYDSARNNYDDMPRSYAELSNWIAENPGRFTYIRPGKGGFVGTRFVKQIFFELSGGHAQWVGPFNQELYDKWAPEVWKLLNSWEKDLWRSGETYPKDNAEMHSLFANGEVDLDFTQSPRGAGPTNTAGTTPPTSRAFAFYENMIGDFNYWAIPYNAPNKAAALVYANLVLEPELQAAQVQPANGFCCGWGISTAKVTDAAGKAAIAEAQNNLGDAAEDQDILAKALVSDIAAEYQLSLIHISEPTRPLY
;
A
#
# COMPACT_ATOMS: atom_id res chain seq x y z
N VAL A 1 11.75 -32.69 -1.80
CA VAL A 1 10.34 -32.78 -1.44
C VAL A 1 9.57 -33.09 -2.70
N THR A 2 8.85 -34.21 -2.75
CA THR A 2 8.09 -34.63 -3.93
C THR A 2 6.65 -34.96 -3.55
N GLY A 3 5.69 -34.61 -4.42
CA GLY A 3 4.28 -34.99 -4.27
C GLY A 3 3.44 -34.08 -3.37
N ASP A 4 2.24 -34.58 -3.04
CA ASP A 4 1.19 -33.86 -2.30
C ASP A 4 1.25 -34.20 -0.81
N ASN A 5 2.42 -34.04 -0.21
CA ASN A 5 2.70 -34.43 1.18
C ASN A 5 2.91 -33.24 2.12
N GLY A 6 2.52 -32.05 1.70
CA GLY A 6 2.49 -30.86 2.56
C GLY A 6 1.33 -30.89 3.57
N ASN A 7 1.25 -29.86 4.37
CA ASN A 7 0.16 -29.63 5.32
C ASN A 7 -0.46 -28.24 5.19
N ILE A 8 -0.11 -27.53 4.11
CA ILE A 8 -0.61 -26.18 3.77
C ILE A 8 -1.08 -26.23 2.32
N ASP A 9 -2.31 -25.79 2.09
CA ASP A 9 -2.92 -25.77 0.75
C ASP A 9 -2.84 -24.40 0.08
N LEU A 10 -2.89 -23.35 0.89
CA LEU A 10 -2.94 -21.97 0.40
C LEU A 10 -2.18 -21.08 1.38
N ILE A 11 -1.44 -20.12 0.85
CA ILE A 11 -0.70 -19.13 1.65
C ILE A 11 -0.99 -17.72 1.16
N TRP A 12 -1.21 -16.81 2.10
CA TRP A 12 -1.12 -15.40 1.81
C TRP A 12 0.35 -15.03 1.67
N ILE A 13 0.71 -14.46 0.53
CA ILE A 13 2.10 -14.17 0.19
C ILE A 13 2.20 -12.80 -0.48
N ASN A 14 3.30 -12.14 -0.28
CA ASN A 14 3.66 -10.89 -0.94
C ASN A 14 5.18 -10.77 -1.09
N GLY A 15 5.60 -10.02 -2.12
CA GLY A 15 6.93 -9.46 -2.26
C GLY A 15 8.07 -10.46 -2.23
N GLU A 16 8.95 -10.27 -1.26
CA GLU A 16 10.19 -11.05 -1.13
C GLU A 16 9.96 -12.54 -0.93
N ASN A 17 8.92 -12.90 -0.17
CA ASN A 17 8.57 -14.30 0.06
C ASN A 17 8.09 -14.97 -1.21
N PHE A 18 7.24 -14.29 -2.00
CA PHE A 18 6.80 -14.77 -3.30
C PHE A 18 7.99 -15.02 -4.22
N TRP A 19 8.86 -14.03 -4.39
CA TRP A 19 10.01 -14.14 -5.27
C TRP A 19 10.93 -15.28 -4.85
N THR A 20 11.22 -15.41 -3.56
CA THR A 20 12.06 -16.48 -3.01
C THR A 20 11.48 -17.87 -3.30
N LEU A 21 10.18 -18.07 -3.05
CA LEU A 21 9.52 -19.36 -3.30
C LEU A 21 9.41 -19.67 -4.78
N LYS A 22 9.14 -18.66 -5.62
CA LYS A 22 9.08 -18.81 -7.07
C LYS A 22 10.42 -19.24 -7.65
N GLN A 23 11.53 -18.59 -7.28
CA GLN A 23 12.87 -18.96 -7.72
C GLN A 23 13.27 -20.38 -7.29
N ALA A 24 12.83 -20.79 -6.10
CA ALA A 24 13.09 -22.13 -5.58
C ALA A 24 12.18 -23.21 -6.16
N ASN A 25 11.25 -22.88 -7.08
CA ASN A 25 10.21 -23.76 -7.64
C ASN A 25 9.35 -24.42 -6.54
N LEU A 26 9.01 -23.66 -5.50
CA LEU A 26 8.21 -24.11 -4.37
C LEU A 26 6.72 -23.71 -4.47
N LEU A 27 6.30 -23.14 -5.58
CA LEU A 27 4.90 -22.78 -5.86
C LEU A 27 4.33 -23.68 -6.96
N TYR A 28 3.03 -23.95 -6.84
CA TYR A 28 2.22 -24.60 -7.87
C TYR A 28 1.69 -23.55 -8.84
N GLY A 29 1.80 -23.77 -10.12
CA GLY A 29 1.28 -22.85 -11.15
C GLY A 29 2.00 -23.03 -12.49
N PRO A 30 1.75 -22.10 -13.43
CA PRO A 30 0.81 -20.96 -13.32
C PRO A 30 -0.66 -21.41 -13.27
N PHE A 31 -1.48 -20.74 -12.45
CA PHE A 31 -2.89 -21.09 -12.31
C PHE A 31 -3.83 -19.89 -12.37
N ALA A 32 -3.37 -18.70 -11.96
CA ALA A 32 -4.24 -17.58 -11.65
C ALA A 32 -5.07 -17.09 -12.85
N ALA A 33 -4.46 -16.97 -14.04
CA ALA A 33 -5.18 -16.56 -15.25
C ALA A 33 -6.17 -17.63 -15.77
N GLY A 34 -6.07 -18.87 -15.30
CA GLY A 34 -6.99 -19.96 -15.64
C GLY A 34 -8.22 -20.05 -14.74
N LEU A 35 -8.30 -19.25 -13.69
CA LEU A 35 -9.47 -19.20 -12.82
C LEU A 35 -10.65 -18.53 -13.54
N PRO A 36 -11.88 -19.07 -13.45
CA PRO A 36 -13.05 -18.45 -14.10
C PRO A 36 -13.22 -16.97 -13.78
N ASN A 37 -13.12 -16.56 -12.51
CA ASN A 37 -13.29 -15.18 -12.07
C ASN A 37 -12.04 -14.31 -12.31
N SER A 38 -10.97 -14.84 -12.92
CA SER A 38 -9.78 -14.05 -13.27
C SER A 38 -10.06 -13.00 -14.35
N GLU A 39 -11.19 -13.10 -15.04
CA GLU A 39 -11.67 -12.07 -15.97
C GLU A 39 -11.89 -10.71 -15.30
N PHE A 40 -12.22 -10.69 -14.02
CA PHE A 40 -12.37 -9.46 -13.24
C PHE A 40 -11.04 -8.84 -12.82
N VAL A 41 -9.92 -9.55 -12.94
CA VAL A 41 -8.60 -9.05 -12.56
C VAL A 41 -8.00 -8.19 -13.68
N ALA A 42 -7.40 -7.06 -13.33
CA ALA A 42 -6.73 -6.16 -14.29
C ALA A 42 -5.30 -6.61 -14.57
N TRP A 43 -5.11 -7.77 -15.21
CA TRP A 43 -3.79 -8.35 -15.49
C TRP A 43 -2.86 -7.47 -16.35
N ASP A 44 -3.42 -6.50 -17.06
CA ASP A 44 -2.72 -5.48 -17.84
C ASP A 44 -2.18 -4.32 -16.99
N ASN A 45 -2.60 -4.22 -15.74
CA ASN A 45 -2.10 -3.21 -14.81
C ASN A 45 -0.79 -3.69 -14.14
N PRO A 46 0.33 -2.94 -14.26
CA PRO A 46 1.58 -3.28 -13.59
C PRO A 46 1.46 -3.46 -12.06
N ALA A 47 0.57 -2.73 -11.40
CA ALA A 47 0.34 -2.89 -9.97
C ALA A 47 -0.24 -4.27 -9.59
N VAL A 48 -0.87 -4.98 -10.55
CA VAL A 48 -1.47 -6.31 -10.36
C VAL A 48 -0.54 -7.43 -10.79
N ASN A 49 0.22 -7.22 -11.87
CA ASN A 49 1.06 -8.27 -12.45
C ASN A 49 2.51 -8.25 -11.98
N LEU A 50 2.85 -7.28 -11.13
CA LEU A 50 4.15 -7.19 -10.46
C LEU A 50 3.94 -7.22 -8.95
N ASP A 51 4.52 -8.20 -8.27
CA ASP A 51 4.62 -8.21 -6.81
C ASP A 51 6.01 -7.69 -6.40
N PHE A 52 6.05 -6.51 -5.75
CA PHE A 52 7.30 -5.78 -5.43
C PHE A 52 8.27 -5.71 -6.62
N GLY A 53 7.75 -5.29 -7.77
CA GLY A 53 8.51 -5.17 -9.01
C GLY A 53 8.91 -6.48 -9.67
N ARG A 54 8.44 -7.64 -9.19
CA ARG A 54 8.72 -8.97 -9.74
C ARG A 54 7.51 -9.54 -10.46
N PRO A 55 7.66 -10.08 -11.67
CA PRO A 55 6.53 -10.62 -12.44
C PRO A 55 5.82 -11.75 -11.71
N VAL A 56 4.51 -11.63 -11.56
CA VAL A 56 3.62 -12.64 -10.96
C VAL A 56 3.56 -13.91 -11.83
N GLU A 57 3.48 -13.77 -13.15
CA GLU A 57 3.44 -14.86 -14.16
C GLU A 57 2.39 -15.94 -13.84
N GLY A 58 1.29 -15.54 -13.22
CA GLY A 58 0.18 -16.44 -12.88
C GLY A 58 0.47 -17.42 -11.73
N MET A 59 1.56 -17.27 -11.01
CA MET A 59 1.95 -18.14 -9.89
C MET A 59 1.22 -17.82 -8.59
N GLU A 60 0.52 -16.69 -8.56
CA GLU A 60 -0.31 -16.23 -7.45
C GLU A 60 -1.53 -15.46 -7.98
N SER A 61 -2.61 -15.41 -7.20
CA SER A 61 -3.88 -14.76 -7.54
C SER A 61 -4.17 -13.63 -6.56
N PRO A 62 -4.48 -12.40 -7.03
CA PRO A 62 -4.82 -11.31 -6.14
C PRO A 62 -6.14 -11.59 -5.42
N TRP A 63 -6.31 -11.09 -4.20
CA TRP A 63 -7.56 -11.20 -3.46
C TRP A 63 -7.97 -9.90 -2.77
N SER A 64 -7.04 -8.98 -2.59
CA SER A 64 -7.29 -7.66 -2.03
C SER A 64 -6.16 -6.71 -2.43
N SER A 65 -6.34 -5.43 -2.15
CA SER A 65 -5.33 -4.40 -2.39
C SER A 65 -5.09 -3.52 -1.18
N ALA A 66 -3.92 -2.90 -1.14
CA ALA A 66 -3.56 -1.84 -0.23
C ALA A 66 -2.94 -0.70 -1.04
N GLN A 67 -3.14 0.54 -0.62
CA GLN A 67 -2.53 1.71 -1.26
C GLN A 67 -2.19 2.75 -0.22
N PHE A 68 -0.96 3.21 -0.23
CA PHE A 68 -0.51 4.29 0.65
C PHE A 68 -1.22 5.59 0.29
N HIS A 69 -1.79 6.26 1.28
CA HIS A 69 -2.27 7.64 1.20
C HIS A 69 -2.36 8.25 2.61
N PHE A 70 -2.88 9.44 2.70
CA PHE A 70 -2.86 10.22 3.92
C PHE A 70 -4.22 10.26 4.59
N MET A 71 -4.21 10.64 5.88
CA MET A 71 -5.39 11.01 6.64
C MET A 71 -5.21 12.41 7.25
N TYR A 72 -6.30 13.13 7.43
CA TYR A 72 -6.40 14.41 8.13
C TYR A 72 -7.65 14.42 9.01
N ASP A 73 -7.72 15.34 9.98
CA ASP A 73 -8.91 15.54 10.80
C ASP A 73 -9.75 16.70 10.24
N SER A 74 -10.94 16.41 9.71
CA SER A 74 -11.84 17.39 9.12
C SER A 74 -12.43 18.39 10.14
N ALA A 75 -12.28 18.14 11.43
CA ALA A 75 -12.63 19.11 12.47
C ALA A 75 -11.56 20.22 12.62
N ARG A 76 -10.37 20.00 12.10
CA ARG A 76 -9.22 20.93 12.21
C ARG A 76 -8.75 21.49 10.88
N ASN A 77 -8.93 20.74 9.80
CA ASN A 77 -8.40 21.06 8.48
C ASN A 77 -9.46 20.87 7.40
N ASN A 78 -9.37 21.59 6.28
CA ASN A 78 -10.25 21.39 5.14
C ASN A 78 -9.60 20.49 4.09
N TYR A 79 -10.40 19.70 3.38
CA TYR A 79 -9.94 18.81 2.32
C TYR A 79 -9.20 19.55 1.19
N ASP A 80 -9.70 20.74 0.82
CA ASP A 80 -9.13 21.53 -0.29
C ASP A 80 -7.76 22.14 0.04
N ASP A 81 -7.41 22.22 1.33
CA ASP A 81 -6.13 22.75 1.81
C ASP A 81 -5.06 21.63 1.94
N MET A 82 -5.44 20.37 1.69
CA MET A 82 -4.51 19.26 1.80
C MET A 82 -3.57 19.17 0.60
N PRO A 83 -2.26 18.92 0.83
CA PRO A 83 -1.27 18.83 -0.23
C PRO A 83 -1.56 17.64 -1.17
N ARG A 84 -1.24 17.79 -2.46
CA ARG A 84 -1.48 16.78 -3.49
C ARG A 84 -0.21 16.28 -4.18
N SER A 85 0.96 16.70 -3.67
CA SER A 85 2.29 16.31 -4.11
C SER A 85 3.31 16.50 -2.98
N TYR A 86 4.51 15.96 -3.09
CA TYR A 86 5.58 16.22 -2.12
C TYR A 86 6.08 17.66 -2.17
N ALA A 87 5.99 18.31 -3.32
CA ALA A 87 6.28 19.73 -3.43
C ALA A 87 5.27 20.58 -2.63
N GLU A 88 3.98 20.29 -2.74
CA GLU A 88 2.94 20.95 -1.95
C GLU A 88 3.04 20.58 -0.45
N LEU A 89 3.37 19.32 -0.13
CA LEU A 89 3.62 18.92 1.26
C LEU A 89 4.79 19.70 1.89
N SER A 90 5.84 19.97 1.12
CA SER A 90 6.95 20.80 1.60
C SER A 90 6.51 22.21 1.97
N ASN A 91 5.64 22.82 1.17
CA ASN A 91 5.07 24.13 1.47
C ASN A 91 4.14 24.05 2.70
N TRP A 92 3.29 23.02 2.75
CA TRP A 92 2.38 22.82 3.87
C TRP A 92 3.13 22.64 5.20
N ILE A 93 4.25 21.88 5.21
CA ILE A 93 5.11 21.71 6.40
C ILE A 93 5.68 23.05 6.86
N ALA A 94 6.17 23.88 5.93
CA ALA A 94 6.74 25.20 6.25
C ALA A 94 5.69 26.18 6.80
N GLU A 95 4.45 26.09 6.34
CA GLU A 95 3.31 26.90 6.79
C GLU A 95 2.71 26.39 8.11
N ASN A 96 2.93 25.11 8.45
CA ASN A 96 2.40 24.44 9.64
C ASN A 96 3.51 23.80 10.49
N PRO A 97 4.48 24.58 11.02
CA PRO A 97 5.63 24.02 11.72
C PRO A 97 5.20 23.23 12.97
N GLY A 98 5.82 22.08 13.14
CA GLY A 98 5.54 21.16 14.24
C GLY A 98 4.29 20.28 14.04
N ARG A 99 3.55 20.44 12.92
CA ARG A 99 2.27 19.74 12.69
C ARG A 99 2.37 18.50 11.81
N PHE A 100 3.57 18.12 11.37
CA PHE A 100 3.83 16.95 10.55
C PHE A 100 5.04 16.17 11.07
N THR A 101 4.97 14.86 10.91
CA THR A 101 6.09 13.92 10.98
C THR A 101 5.78 12.73 10.09
N TYR A 102 6.72 11.82 9.96
CA TYR A 102 6.53 10.57 9.21
C TYR A 102 7.14 9.39 9.98
N ILE A 103 6.64 8.19 9.69
CA ILE A 103 7.13 6.96 10.32
C ILE A 103 8.57 6.72 9.85
N ARG A 104 9.46 6.46 10.80
CA ARG A 104 10.86 6.17 10.49
C ARG A 104 10.97 4.95 9.55
N PRO A 105 11.60 5.08 8.37
CA PRO A 105 11.89 3.92 7.53
C PRO A 105 12.69 2.85 8.28
N GLY A 106 12.43 1.57 7.98
CA GLY A 106 13.19 0.49 8.59
C GLY A 106 12.30 -0.62 9.17
N LYS A 107 12.87 -1.42 10.07
CA LYS A 107 12.18 -2.55 10.70
C LYS A 107 10.98 -2.05 11.53
N GLY A 108 9.78 -2.42 11.11
CA GLY A 108 8.51 -1.93 11.68
C GLY A 108 7.95 -0.68 11.00
N GLY A 109 8.76 0.05 10.22
CA GLY A 109 8.38 1.28 9.52
C GLY A 109 8.05 1.09 8.04
N PHE A 110 7.29 0.05 7.66
CA PHE A 110 6.94 -0.23 6.27
C PHE A 110 6.25 0.94 5.57
N VAL A 111 5.32 1.60 6.24
CA VAL A 111 4.63 2.80 5.73
C VAL A 111 5.61 3.95 5.52
N GLY A 112 6.53 4.18 6.45
CA GLY A 112 7.59 5.18 6.29
C GLY A 112 8.53 4.90 5.13
N THR A 113 8.81 3.62 4.86
CA THR A 113 9.60 3.23 3.69
C THR A 113 8.86 3.56 2.39
N ARG A 114 7.55 3.32 2.30
CA ARG A 114 6.72 3.71 1.15
C ARG A 114 6.69 5.21 0.96
N PHE A 115 6.51 5.96 2.05
CA PHE A 115 6.56 7.41 2.02
C PHE A 115 7.85 7.94 1.38
N VAL A 116 9.02 7.42 1.77
CA VAL A 116 10.30 7.85 1.20
C VAL A 116 10.47 7.39 -0.25
N LYS A 117 10.06 6.15 -0.60
CA LYS A 117 10.11 5.67 -1.99
C LYS A 117 9.34 6.59 -2.95
N GLN A 118 8.19 7.08 -2.54
CA GLN A 118 7.35 7.97 -3.36
C GLN A 118 8.02 9.34 -3.59
N ILE A 119 8.84 9.82 -2.65
CA ILE A 119 9.66 11.02 -2.86
C ILE A 119 10.66 10.79 -4.00
N PHE A 120 11.30 9.61 -4.06
CA PHE A 120 12.18 9.26 -5.19
C PHE A 120 11.43 9.36 -6.52
N PHE A 121 10.18 8.87 -6.58
CA PHE A 121 9.38 8.90 -7.81
C PHE A 121 9.10 10.34 -8.24
N GLU A 122 8.63 11.18 -7.35
CA GLU A 122 8.29 12.58 -7.70
C GLU A 122 9.53 13.35 -8.13
N LEU A 123 10.62 13.31 -7.35
CA LEU A 123 11.85 14.05 -7.67
C LEU A 123 12.50 13.59 -8.97
N SER A 124 12.39 12.32 -9.32
CA SER A 124 12.99 11.76 -10.52
C SER A 124 12.12 11.86 -11.78
N GLY A 125 10.91 12.40 -11.66
CA GLY A 125 9.99 12.56 -12.79
C GLY A 125 9.10 11.35 -13.06
N GLY A 126 8.91 10.47 -12.08
CA GLY A 126 7.92 9.41 -12.11
C GLY A 126 8.44 8.02 -11.75
N HIS A 127 7.48 7.14 -11.49
CA HIS A 127 7.68 5.77 -11.03
C HIS A 127 8.34 4.84 -12.07
N ALA A 128 8.05 5.02 -13.36
CA ALA A 128 8.35 4.03 -14.42
C ALA A 128 9.82 3.61 -14.50
N GLN A 129 10.76 4.50 -14.19
CA GLN A 129 12.19 4.21 -14.24
C GLN A 129 12.69 3.34 -13.06
N TRP A 130 11.85 3.19 -12.01
CA TRP A 130 12.17 2.41 -10.82
C TRP A 130 11.68 0.96 -10.89
N VAL A 131 10.89 0.64 -11.92
CA VAL A 131 10.33 -0.70 -12.12
C VAL A 131 11.43 -1.66 -12.60
N GLY A 132 11.44 -2.86 -12.05
CA GLY A 132 12.38 -3.92 -12.41
C GLY A 132 13.46 -4.16 -11.34
N PRO A 133 14.60 -4.77 -11.70
CA PRO A 133 15.68 -5.02 -10.78
C PRO A 133 16.27 -3.75 -10.19
N PHE A 134 16.85 -3.85 -8.99
CA PHE A 134 17.54 -2.74 -8.34
C PHE A 134 18.61 -2.13 -9.25
N ASN A 135 18.58 -0.81 -9.40
CA ASN A 135 19.53 -0.02 -10.18
C ASN A 135 20.31 0.91 -9.26
N GLN A 136 21.55 0.55 -8.99
CA GLN A 136 22.43 1.31 -8.09
C GLN A 136 22.72 2.72 -8.61
N GLU A 137 22.97 2.89 -9.92
CA GLU A 137 23.28 4.20 -10.50
C GLU A 137 22.09 5.16 -10.37
N LEU A 138 20.87 4.67 -10.61
CA LEU A 138 19.65 5.45 -10.44
C LEU A 138 19.46 5.85 -8.98
N TYR A 139 19.68 4.91 -8.06
CA TYR A 139 19.60 5.17 -6.62
C TYR A 139 20.63 6.22 -6.19
N ASP A 140 21.90 6.05 -6.54
CA ASP A 140 22.99 6.96 -6.17
C ASP A 140 22.80 8.38 -6.74
N LYS A 141 22.14 8.48 -7.89
CA LYS A 141 21.80 9.77 -8.49
C LYS A 141 20.74 10.53 -7.68
N TRP A 142 19.70 9.86 -7.18
CA TRP A 142 18.56 10.52 -6.59
C TRP A 142 18.54 10.53 -5.06
N ALA A 143 19.22 9.59 -4.41
CA ALA A 143 19.26 9.52 -2.96
C ALA A 143 19.76 10.83 -2.29
N PRO A 144 20.80 11.52 -2.78
CA PRO A 144 21.22 12.79 -2.22
C PRO A 144 20.14 13.88 -2.26
N GLU A 145 19.36 13.94 -3.35
CA GLU A 145 18.28 14.92 -3.49
C GLU A 145 17.09 14.61 -2.56
N VAL A 146 16.77 13.32 -2.38
CA VAL A 146 15.74 12.90 -1.41
C VAL A 146 16.16 13.26 0.02
N TRP A 147 17.39 12.96 0.41
CA TRP A 147 17.89 13.30 1.74
C TRP A 147 17.97 14.81 1.95
N LYS A 148 18.35 15.57 0.95
CA LYS A 148 18.35 17.03 0.99
C LYS A 148 16.96 17.58 1.23
N LEU A 149 15.95 17.02 0.55
CA LEU A 149 14.54 17.41 0.78
C LEU A 149 14.10 17.07 2.21
N LEU A 150 14.30 15.84 2.67
CA LEU A 150 13.91 15.43 4.02
C LEU A 150 14.60 16.26 5.11
N ASN A 151 15.90 16.53 4.97
CA ASN A 151 16.64 17.36 5.89
C ASN A 151 16.15 18.83 5.88
N SER A 152 15.65 19.32 4.75
CA SER A 152 15.09 20.68 4.68
C SER A 152 13.83 20.85 5.53
N TRP A 153 13.11 19.77 5.79
CA TRP A 153 11.90 19.76 6.62
C TRP A 153 12.20 19.69 8.12
N GLU A 154 13.36 19.16 8.55
CA GLU A 154 13.65 18.80 9.96
C GLU A 154 13.21 19.87 10.97
N LYS A 155 13.61 21.14 10.75
CA LYS A 155 13.30 22.25 11.67
C LYS A 155 11.82 22.49 11.86
N ASP A 156 11.00 22.16 10.87
CA ASP A 156 9.56 22.39 10.81
C ASP A 156 8.75 21.11 11.10
N LEU A 157 9.41 19.95 11.27
CA LEU A 157 8.75 18.71 11.70
C LEU A 157 8.36 18.75 13.19
N TRP A 158 7.46 17.88 13.58
CA TRP A 158 7.14 17.60 14.98
C TRP A 158 8.42 17.37 15.78
N ARG A 159 8.52 18.04 16.94
CA ARG A 159 9.72 18.09 17.78
C ARG A 159 11.00 18.44 17.03
N SER A 160 10.90 19.25 16.00
CA SER A 160 12.03 19.68 15.14
C SER A 160 12.85 18.50 14.58
N GLY A 161 12.19 17.37 14.27
CA GLY A 161 12.83 16.20 13.69
C GLY A 161 13.79 15.44 14.63
N GLU A 162 13.79 15.74 15.94
CA GLU A 162 14.65 15.02 16.91
C GLU A 162 14.26 13.57 17.11
N THR A 163 13.00 13.23 16.82
CA THR A 163 12.47 11.87 16.92
C THR A 163 11.36 11.64 15.91
N TYR A 164 11.15 10.37 15.56
CA TYR A 164 10.16 9.94 14.58
C TYR A 164 9.35 8.76 15.14
N PRO A 165 8.04 8.65 14.80
CA PRO A 165 7.25 7.47 15.12
C PRO A 165 7.91 6.19 14.56
N LYS A 166 7.90 5.13 15.34
CA LYS A 166 8.50 3.84 14.94
C LYS A 166 7.58 2.99 14.09
N ASP A 167 6.25 3.17 14.24
CA ASP A 167 5.22 2.38 13.59
C ASP A 167 3.89 3.15 13.45
N ASN A 168 2.91 2.53 12.80
CA ASN A 168 1.58 3.13 12.59
C ASN A 168 0.86 3.43 13.91
N ALA A 169 1.01 2.58 14.92
CA ALA A 169 0.29 2.77 16.20
C ALA A 169 0.75 4.05 16.90
N GLU A 170 2.05 4.31 16.90
CA GLU A 170 2.61 5.56 17.44
C GLU A 170 2.19 6.77 16.61
N MET A 171 2.21 6.66 15.27
CA MET A 171 1.74 7.73 14.38
C MET A 171 0.26 8.05 14.59
N HIS A 172 -0.61 7.04 14.63
CA HIS A 172 -2.04 7.21 14.94
C HIS A 172 -2.26 7.87 16.30
N SER A 173 -1.43 7.54 17.30
CA SER A 173 -1.53 8.16 18.62
C SER A 173 -1.19 9.65 18.61
N LEU A 174 -0.14 10.05 17.88
CA LEU A 174 0.21 11.47 17.72
C LEU A 174 -0.90 12.26 17.01
N PHE A 175 -1.47 11.67 15.96
CA PHE A 175 -2.57 12.24 15.22
C PHE A 175 -3.85 12.35 16.07
N ALA A 176 -4.22 11.29 16.79
CA ALA A 176 -5.39 11.27 17.65
C ALA A 176 -5.29 12.28 18.80
N ASN A 177 -4.08 12.47 19.35
CA ASN A 177 -3.81 13.45 20.40
C ASN A 177 -3.74 14.90 19.85
N GLY A 178 -3.77 15.10 18.54
CA GLY A 178 -3.65 16.41 17.92
C GLY A 178 -2.23 16.98 17.96
N GLU A 179 -1.21 16.15 18.16
CA GLU A 179 0.19 16.57 18.09
C GLU A 179 0.63 16.83 16.64
N VAL A 180 0.07 16.07 15.70
CA VAL A 180 0.23 16.25 14.26
C VAL A 180 -1.14 16.34 13.57
N ASP A 181 -1.18 16.90 12.37
CA ASP A 181 -2.42 17.11 11.61
C ASP A 181 -2.61 16.13 10.47
N LEU A 182 -1.54 15.45 10.05
CA LEU A 182 -1.56 14.43 9.02
C LEU A 182 -1.10 13.07 9.59
N ASP A 183 -1.71 12.02 9.08
CA ASP A 183 -1.40 10.63 9.39
C ASP A 183 -1.44 9.80 8.10
N PHE A 184 -1.21 8.51 8.17
CA PHE A 184 -1.11 7.62 7.01
C PHE A 184 -2.08 6.45 7.09
N THR A 185 -2.55 6.02 5.93
CA THR A 185 -3.30 4.77 5.79
C THR A 185 -2.82 3.99 4.57
N GLN A 186 -3.06 2.70 4.57
CA GLN A 186 -2.87 1.84 3.41
C GLN A 186 -4.20 1.19 2.98
N SER A 187 -5.26 1.51 3.69
CA SER A 187 -6.58 0.98 3.40
C SER A 187 -7.29 1.85 2.37
N PRO A 188 -7.68 1.34 1.19
CA PRO A 188 -8.56 2.07 0.28
C PRO A 188 -9.89 2.50 0.89
N ARG A 189 -10.22 1.99 2.08
CA ARG A 189 -11.33 2.43 2.93
C ARG A 189 -11.01 3.69 3.74
N GLY A 190 -9.85 4.29 3.52
CA GLY A 190 -9.38 5.52 4.18
C GLY A 190 -9.28 5.40 5.70
N ALA A 191 -9.80 6.42 6.40
CA ALA A 191 -9.81 6.49 7.85
C ALA A 191 -10.92 5.62 8.51
N GLY A 192 -11.81 5.02 7.71
CA GLY A 192 -12.96 4.25 8.23
C GLY A 192 -12.58 3.16 9.23
N PRO A 193 -11.59 2.30 8.96
CA PRO A 193 -11.16 1.26 9.89
C PRO A 193 -10.65 1.80 11.23
N THR A 194 -9.84 2.85 11.22
CA THR A 194 -9.28 3.44 12.44
C THR A 194 -10.31 4.24 13.22
N ASN A 195 -11.25 4.92 12.53
CA ASN A 195 -12.39 5.58 13.16
C ASN A 195 -13.28 4.57 13.89
N THR A 196 -13.59 3.45 13.24
CA THR A 196 -14.42 2.37 13.82
C THR A 196 -13.72 1.72 15.02
N ALA A 197 -12.41 1.53 14.95
CA ALA A 197 -11.60 1.01 16.05
C ALA A 197 -11.38 2.02 17.20
N GLY A 198 -11.75 3.28 17.01
CA GLY A 198 -11.52 4.35 17.98
C GLY A 198 -10.05 4.74 18.15
N THR A 199 -9.19 4.39 17.19
CA THR A 199 -7.74 4.72 17.21
C THR A 199 -7.43 6.07 16.60
N THR A 200 -8.36 6.62 15.83
CA THR A 200 -8.31 8.00 15.30
C THR A 200 -9.63 8.72 15.56
N PRO A 201 -9.69 10.06 15.53
CA PRO A 201 -10.92 10.82 15.69
C PRO A 201 -12.00 10.39 14.67
N PRO A 202 -13.28 10.38 15.04
CA PRO A 202 -14.36 10.03 14.10
C PRO A 202 -14.52 11.02 12.93
N THR A 203 -13.90 12.18 13.06
CA THR A 203 -13.79 13.23 12.03
C THR A 203 -12.62 13.00 11.07
N SER A 204 -11.83 11.94 11.27
CA SER A 204 -10.72 11.62 10.36
C SER A 204 -11.24 11.26 8.96
N ARG A 205 -10.57 11.78 7.95
CA ARG A 205 -10.85 11.59 6.52
C ARG A 205 -9.56 11.24 5.79
N ALA A 206 -9.67 10.60 4.64
CA ALA A 206 -8.53 10.31 3.80
C ALA A 206 -8.36 11.37 2.71
N PHE A 207 -7.12 11.50 2.22
CA PHE A 207 -6.78 12.19 0.98
C PHE A 207 -5.56 11.53 0.33
N ALA A 208 -5.42 11.66 -0.98
CA ALA A 208 -4.28 11.13 -1.72
C ALA A 208 -3.61 12.20 -2.56
N PHE A 209 -2.33 12.02 -2.87
CA PHE A 209 -1.71 12.77 -3.95
C PHE A 209 -2.25 12.28 -5.28
N TYR A 210 -2.14 13.10 -6.31
CA TYR A 210 -2.71 12.76 -7.61
C TYR A 210 -1.86 11.77 -8.42
N GLU A 211 -0.61 11.53 -8.00
CA GLU A 211 0.33 10.68 -8.70
C GLU A 211 1.25 9.92 -7.73
N ASN A 212 1.85 8.83 -8.21
CA ASN A 212 2.93 8.11 -7.54
C ASN A 212 2.57 7.51 -6.16
N MET A 213 1.29 7.21 -5.89
CA MET A 213 0.86 6.59 -4.65
C MET A 213 1.05 5.07 -4.72
N ILE A 214 2.04 4.56 -4.00
CA ILE A 214 2.37 3.12 -3.99
C ILE A 214 1.20 2.32 -3.47
N GLY A 215 0.77 1.34 -4.26
CA GLY A 215 -0.12 0.28 -3.83
C GLY A 215 0.37 -1.08 -4.31
N ASP A 216 -0.12 -2.10 -3.67
CA ASP A 216 0.15 -3.49 -3.98
C ASP A 216 -1.10 -4.33 -3.78
N PHE A 217 -1.04 -5.53 -4.29
CA PHE A 217 -2.06 -6.52 -4.07
C PHE A 217 -1.59 -7.54 -3.04
N ASN A 218 -2.54 -8.09 -2.34
CA ASN A 218 -2.32 -9.25 -1.50
C ASN A 218 -2.70 -10.49 -2.34
N TYR A 219 -1.87 -11.50 -2.29
CA TYR A 219 -2.01 -12.65 -3.17
C TYR A 219 -2.20 -13.95 -2.39
N TRP A 220 -2.89 -14.87 -3.04
CA TRP A 220 -2.92 -16.28 -2.68
C TRP A 220 -1.99 -17.06 -3.59
N ALA A 221 -1.03 -17.78 -3.01
CA ALA A 221 -0.21 -18.75 -3.70
C ALA A 221 -0.46 -20.16 -3.16
N ILE A 222 -0.23 -21.15 -4.01
CA ILE A 222 -0.41 -22.55 -3.68
C ILE A 222 0.99 -23.18 -3.57
N PRO A 223 1.37 -23.76 -2.42
CA PRO A 223 2.61 -24.51 -2.33
C PRO A 223 2.63 -25.68 -3.32
N TYR A 224 3.79 -25.95 -3.93
CA TYR A 224 3.88 -27.01 -4.93
C TYR A 224 3.50 -28.40 -4.38
N ASN A 225 3.68 -28.64 -3.08
CA ASN A 225 3.35 -29.87 -2.37
C ASN A 225 2.04 -29.82 -1.60
N ALA A 226 1.16 -28.85 -1.89
CA ALA A 226 -0.16 -28.74 -1.27
C ALA A 226 -0.98 -30.03 -1.50
N PRO A 227 -1.57 -30.63 -0.47
CA PRO A 227 -2.34 -31.87 -0.63
C PRO A 227 -3.71 -31.64 -1.29
N ASN A 228 -4.31 -30.46 -1.15
CA ASN A 228 -5.66 -30.17 -1.64
C ASN A 228 -5.66 -29.00 -2.66
N LYS A 229 -4.79 -29.07 -3.68
CA LYS A 229 -4.67 -28.02 -4.72
C LYS A 229 -5.99 -27.65 -5.37
N ALA A 230 -6.87 -28.65 -5.61
CA ALA A 230 -8.20 -28.39 -6.19
C ALA A 230 -9.07 -27.50 -5.29
N ALA A 231 -9.06 -27.72 -3.99
CA ALA A 231 -9.76 -26.86 -3.04
C ALA A 231 -9.15 -25.46 -2.96
N ALA A 232 -7.82 -25.35 -3.01
CA ALA A 232 -7.12 -24.08 -3.06
C ALA A 232 -7.48 -23.26 -4.31
N LEU A 233 -7.58 -23.89 -5.48
CA LEU A 233 -8.02 -23.25 -6.72
C LEU A 233 -9.47 -22.76 -6.63
N VAL A 234 -10.38 -23.57 -6.05
CA VAL A 234 -11.78 -23.18 -5.82
C VAL A 234 -11.84 -21.96 -4.91
N TYR A 235 -11.09 -21.94 -3.82
CA TYR A 235 -11.05 -20.80 -2.91
C TYR A 235 -10.47 -19.54 -3.59
N ALA A 236 -9.34 -19.68 -4.30
CA ALA A 236 -8.72 -18.58 -5.02
C ALA A 236 -9.65 -17.97 -6.08
N ASN A 237 -10.47 -18.81 -6.73
CA ASN A 237 -11.51 -18.34 -7.66
C ASN A 237 -12.66 -17.63 -6.92
N LEU A 238 -13.14 -18.22 -5.83
CA LEU A 238 -14.27 -17.73 -5.07
C LEU A 238 -14.05 -16.31 -4.54
N VAL A 239 -12.87 -16.02 -4.02
CA VAL A 239 -12.54 -14.70 -3.47
C VAL A 239 -12.48 -13.59 -4.53
N LEU A 240 -12.48 -13.94 -5.81
CA LEU A 240 -12.56 -12.99 -6.92
C LEU A 240 -13.99 -12.66 -7.35
N GLU A 241 -15.01 -13.29 -6.75
CA GLU A 241 -16.41 -12.96 -7.05
C GLU A 241 -16.74 -11.52 -6.65
N PRO A 242 -17.39 -10.73 -7.51
CA PRO A 242 -17.70 -9.33 -7.25
C PRO A 242 -18.48 -9.09 -5.95
N GLU A 243 -19.45 -9.93 -5.63
CA GLU A 243 -20.26 -9.82 -4.42
C GLU A 243 -19.42 -10.13 -3.16
N LEU A 244 -18.52 -11.10 -3.21
CA LEU A 244 -17.60 -11.39 -2.09
C LEU A 244 -16.58 -10.28 -1.91
N GLN A 245 -16.08 -9.74 -3.00
CA GLN A 245 -15.19 -8.58 -2.96
C GLN A 245 -15.91 -7.36 -2.36
N ALA A 246 -17.16 -7.10 -2.75
CA ALA A 246 -17.99 -6.05 -2.17
C ALA A 246 -18.22 -6.28 -0.67
N ALA A 247 -18.54 -7.52 -0.26
CA ALA A 247 -18.71 -7.88 1.14
C ALA A 247 -17.42 -7.67 1.96
N GLN A 248 -16.26 -8.00 1.38
CA GLN A 248 -14.95 -7.81 2.01
C GLN A 248 -14.63 -6.34 2.31
N VAL A 249 -14.99 -5.44 1.39
CA VAL A 249 -14.70 -4.00 1.49
C VAL A 249 -15.67 -3.29 2.45
N GLN A 250 -16.82 -3.86 2.76
CA GLN A 250 -17.81 -3.28 3.68
C GLN A 250 -17.20 -2.91 5.03
N PRO A 251 -17.43 -1.70 5.57
CA PRO A 251 -16.94 -1.27 6.88
C PRO A 251 -17.34 -2.23 8.01
N ALA A 252 -18.57 -2.77 7.96
CA ALA A 252 -19.09 -3.66 8.97
C ALA A 252 -18.36 -5.00 9.11
N ASN A 253 -17.65 -5.45 8.06
CA ASN A 253 -16.94 -6.73 8.06
C ASN A 253 -15.53 -6.66 8.65
N GLY A 254 -15.07 -5.47 9.02
CA GLY A 254 -13.80 -5.28 9.73
C GLY A 254 -12.54 -5.71 8.95
N PHE A 255 -12.66 -6.03 7.66
CA PHE A 255 -11.53 -6.50 6.88
C PHE A 255 -10.61 -5.34 6.47
N CYS A 256 -9.30 -5.60 6.32
CA CYS A 256 -8.31 -4.53 6.23
C CYS A 256 -8.27 -3.78 4.90
N CYS A 257 -8.73 -4.40 3.81
CA CYS A 257 -8.11 -4.13 2.53
C CYS A 257 -9.13 -3.75 1.46
N GLY A 258 -8.63 -3.35 0.30
CA GLY A 258 -9.42 -2.95 -0.84
C GLY A 258 -9.72 -4.09 -1.80
N TRP A 259 -10.08 -3.72 -3.01
CA TRP A 259 -10.47 -4.64 -4.07
C TRP A 259 -9.29 -5.49 -4.57
N GLY A 260 -9.50 -6.80 -4.70
CA GLY A 260 -8.60 -7.70 -5.43
C GLY A 260 -8.90 -7.77 -6.93
N ILE A 261 -10.02 -7.16 -7.36
CA ILE A 261 -10.51 -7.11 -8.73
C ILE A 261 -10.58 -5.67 -9.25
N SER A 262 -10.69 -5.51 -10.55
CA SER A 262 -11.07 -4.24 -11.17
C SER A 262 -12.59 -4.12 -11.19
N THR A 263 -13.14 -3.20 -10.42
CA THR A 263 -14.58 -2.93 -10.39
C THR A 263 -15.14 -2.53 -11.77
N ALA A 264 -14.31 -1.91 -12.62
CA ALA A 264 -14.68 -1.55 -13.99
C ALA A 264 -14.89 -2.76 -14.93
N LYS A 265 -14.27 -3.91 -14.61
CA LYS A 265 -14.47 -5.15 -15.40
C LYS A 265 -15.73 -5.91 -15.03
N VAL A 266 -16.42 -5.57 -13.95
CA VAL A 266 -17.68 -6.20 -13.55
C VAL A 266 -18.81 -5.66 -14.42
N THR A 267 -19.46 -6.52 -15.18
CA THR A 267 -20.50 -6.12 -16.15
C THR A 267 -21.90 -6.52 -15.74
N ASP A 268 -22.06 -7.56 -14.93
CA ASP A 268 -23.37 -8.03 -14.46
C ASP A 268 -24.01 -7.08 -13.46
N ALA A 269 -25.33 -7.11 -13.38
CA ALA A 269 -26.11 -6.15 -12.59
C ALA A 269 -25.97 -6.37 -11.07
N ALA A 270 -25.82 -7.62 -10.62
CA ALA A 270 -25.71 -7.95 -9.21
C ALA A 270 -24.37 -7.50 -8.64
N GLY A 271 -23.26 -7.83 -9.32
CA GLY A 271 -21.93 -7.40 -8.96
C GLY A 271 -21.80 -5.87 -8.96
N LYS A 272 -22.32 -5.17 -9.98
CA LYS A 272 -22.35 -3.71 -10.00
C LYS A 272 -23.11 -3.10 -8.84
N ALA A 273 -24.26 -3.65 -8.50
CA ALA A 273 -25.08 -3.17 -7.38
C ALA A 273 -24.33 -3.36 -6.03
N ALA A 274 -23.71 -4.53 -5.83
CA ALA A 274 -22.95 -4.82 -4.63
C ALA A 274 -21.72 -3.90 -4.48
N ILE A 275 -21.00 -3.65 -5.58
CA ILE A 275 -19.86 -2.73 -5.61
C ILE A 275 -20.30 -1.31 -5.28
N ALA A 276 -21.37 -0.82 -5.92
CA ALA A 276 -21.90 0.53 -5.68
C ALA A 276 -22.35 0.71 -4.23
N GLU A 277 -23.02 -0.29 -3.65
CA GLU A 277 -23.38 -0.28 -2.24
C GLU A 277 -22.16 -0.23 -1.33
N ALA A 278 -21.15 -1.07 -1.60
CA ALA A 278 -19.92 -1.08 -0.82
C ALA A 278 -19.17 0.25 -0.88
N GLN A 279 -19.05 0.85 -2.06
CA GLN A 279 -18.42 2.16 -2.24
C GLN A 279 -19.19 3.27 -1.50
N ASN A 280 -20.52 3.28 -1.59
CA ASN A 280 -21.35 4.25 -0.85
C ASN A 280 -21.19 4.11 0.67
N ASN A 281 -21.04 2.89 1.17
CA ASN A 281 -20.85 2.62 2.59
C ASN A 281 -19.46 3.00 3.14
N LEU A 282 -18.48 3.26 2.28
CA LEU A 282 -17.18 3.83 2.70
C LEU A 282 -17.35 5.24 3.26
N GLY A 283 -18.31 5.99 2.73
CA GLY A 283 -18.65 7.35 3.19
C GLY A 283 -17.47 8.32 3.10
N ASP A 284 -17.56 9.41 3.85
CA ASP A 284 -16.60 10.50 3.84
C ASP A 284 -15.22 10.14 4.43
N ALA A 285 -15.10 8.97 5.06
CA ALA A 285 -13.82 8.56 5.66
C ALA A 285 -12.80 8.11 4.60
N ALA A 286 -13.26 7.69 3.42
CA ALA A 286 -12.43 7.25 2.32
C ALA A 286 -12.13 8.39 1.33
N GLU A 287 -11.02 8.28 0.63
CA GLU A 287 -10.75 9.10 -0.54
C GLU A 287 -11.57 8.62 -1.75
N ASP A 288 -11.79 9.49 -2.71
CA ASP A 288 -12.40 9.15 -3.99
C ASP A 288 -11.62 7.99 -4.65
N GLN A 289 -12.34 6.93 -4.97
CA GLN A 289 -11.72 5.71 -5.52
C GLN A 289 -11.13 5.94 -6.92
N ASP A 290 -11.64 6.91 -7.68
CA ASP A 290 -11.07 7.29 -8.98
C ASP A 290 -9.74 8.03 -8.81
N ILE A 291 -9.59 8.85 -7.78
CA ILE A 291 -8.33 9.50 -7.43
C ILE A 291 -7.29 8.42 -7.05
N LEU A 292 -7.68 7.51 -6.17
CA LEU A 292 -6.80 6.40 -5.76
C LEU A 292 -6.36 5.54 -6.97
N ALA A 293 -7.31 5.18 -7.85
CA ALA A 293 -7.01 4.36 -9.02
C ALA A 293 -6.06 5.05 -10.01
N LYS A 294 -6.21 6.36 -10.22
CA LYS A 294 -5.32 7.14 -11.11
C LYS A 294 -3.92 7.32 -10.53
N ALA A 295 -3.83 7.51 -9.21
CA ALA A 295 -2.55 7.73 -8.52
C ALA A 295 -1.75 6.44 -8.31
N LEU A 296 -2.38 5.28 -8.45
CA LEU A 296 -1.81 3.96 -8.13
C LEU A 296 -0.58 3.64 -8.99
N VAL A 297 0.53 3.34 -8.32
CA VAL A 297 1.72 2.73 -8.92
C VAL A 297 2.12 1.50 -8.11
N SER A 298 2.78 0.52 -8.77
CA SER A 298 3.29 -0.68 -8.07
C SER A 298 4.40 -0.33 -7.08
N ASP A 299 4.58 -1.17 -6.06
CA ASP A 299 5.81 -1.10 -5.26
C ASP A 299 7.01 -1.55 -6.12
N ILE A 300 8.22 -1.20 -5.70
CA ILE A 300 9.47 -1.46 -6.41
C ILE A 300 10.29 -2.51 -5.67
N ALA A 301 11.34 -3.01 -6.33
CA ALA A 301 12.16 -4.11 -5.82
C ALA A 301 12.59 -3.91 -4.36
N ALA A 302 12.54 -4.98 -3.59
CA ALA A 302 12.81 -4.97 -2.15
C ALA A 302 14.22 -4.48 -1.79
N GLU A 303 15.16 -4.63 -2.70
CA GLU A 303 16.54 -4.13 -2.54
C GLU A 303 16.60 -2.61 -2.35
N TYR A 304 15.67 -1.84 -2.93
CA TYR A 304 15.55 -0.40 -2.66
C TYR A 304 15.17 -0.13 -1.20
N GLN A 305 14.34 -0.99 -0.62
CA GLN A 305 13.98 -0.89 0.80
C GLN A 305 15.18 -1.11 1.71
N LEU A 306 16.00 -2.13 1.42
CA LEU A 306 17.21 -2.43 2.20
C LEU A 306 18.19 -1.25 2.16
N SER A 307 18.39 -0.64 1.00
CA SER A 307 19.22 0.55 0.85
C SER A 307 18.72 1.74 1.68
N LEU A 308 17.41 1.95 1.76
CA LEU A 308 16.80 3.00 2.59
C LEU A 308 16.99 2.75 4.10
N ILE A 309 16.90 1.50 4.55
CA ILE A 309 17.10 1.12 5.96
C ILE A 309 18.54 1.41 6.41
N HIS A 310 19.51 1.09 5.60
CA HIS A 310 20.94 1.27 5.94
C HIS A 310 21.38 2.73 5.95
N ILE A 311 20.70 3.62 5.21
CA ILE A 311 21.06 5.05 5.13
C ILE A 311 20.26 5.89 6.13
N SER A 312 19.12 5.44 6.58
CA SER A 312 18.28 6.15 7.55
C SER A 312 18.81 6.10 8.99
N GLU A 313 19.92 5.39 9.25
CA GLU A 313 20.70 5.61 10.48
C GLU A 313 21.55 6.84 10.27
N PRO A 314 21.21 8.00 10.88
CA PRO A 314 22.17 9.09 10.90
C PRO A 314 23.43 8.56 11.58
N THR A 315 24.57 8.65 10.91
CA THR A 315 25.88 8.52 11.52
C THR A 315 26.08 9.69 12.49
N ARG A 316 25.24 9.83 13.51
CA ARG A 316 25.57 10.55 14.73
C ARG A 316 26.41 9.57 15.53
N PRO A 317 27.68 9.92 15.83
CA PRO A 317 28.46 9.15 16.75
C PRO A 317 27.65 9.01 18.05
N LEU A 318 27.49 7.77 18.52
CA LEU A 318 27.05 7.51 19.87
C LEU A 318 28.12 8.08 20.81
N TYR A 319 27.87 9.25 21.38
CA TYR A 319 28.58 9.75 22.54
C TYR A 319 27.67 9.63 23.75
#